data_1250d094d6950a3b78b33e6310bb4584
#
_entry.id   1250d094d6950a3b78b33e6310bb4584
#
_cell.length_a   1.000
_cell.length_b   1.000
_cell.length_c   1.000
_cell.angle_alpha   90.00
_cell.angle_beta   90.00
_cell.angle_gamma   90.00
#
_symmetry.space_group_name_H-M   'P 1'
#
loop_
_entity.id
_entity.type
_entity.pdbx_description
1 polymer ?
#
loop_
_entity_poly.entity_id
_entity_poly.type
_entity_poly.pdbx_seq_one_letter_code
_entity_poly.pdbx_strand_id
1 'polypeptide(L)'
;DIDDDMWKFADQDTKDALLYGIKSGDIWLNKIKFDPEGNRIYGNVCLEVYLPSRGTCLLQHVNLGACTLDDLQEAFTTAMSQLCDLHGRTGVGESGEYLTPSVDRQVGLGMLGLSNFLRRYNITYKDFGEALRLVNLGHSANNEAGCAAVALDIAIFEAAQIARQNDMVRAFAIAPTASCSYRSRDLDGFTCTPEIAPPI
;
A
#
# COMPACT_ATOMS: atom_id res chain seq x y z
N ASP A 1 -5.52 -7.83 22.32
CA ASP A 1 -5.07 -6.48 22.66
C ASP A 1 -4.39 -6.48 24.04
N ILE A 2 -3.38 -5.64 24.19
CA ILE A 2 -2.74 -5.38 25.49
C ILE A 2 -3.34 -4.06 25.99
N ASP A 3 -4.30 -4.16 26.91
CA ASP A 3 -4.90 -3.04 27.60
C ASP A 3 -4.59 -3.07 29.10
N ASP A 4 -5.06 -2.09 29.84
CA ASP A 4 -4.79 -1.97 31.26
C ASP A 4 -5.35 -3.16 32.06
N ASP A 5 -6.51 -3.68 31.66
CA ASP A 5 -7.13 -4.82 32.34
C ASP A 5 -6.39 -6.10 32.04
N MET A 6 -6.05 -6.36 30.76
CA MET A 6 -5.21 -7.49 30.40
C MET A 6 -3.88 -7.46 31.15
N TRP A 7 -3.19 -6.32 31.17
CA TRP A 7 -1.91 -6.18 31.84
C TRP A 7 -2.01 -6.36 33.36
N LYS A 8 -3.07 -5.85 33.97
CA LYS A 8 -3.30 -5.96 35.43
C LYS A 8 -3.57 -7.38 35.86
N PHE A 9 -4.37 -8.12 35.07
CA PHE A 9 -4.86 -9.46 35.48
C PHE A 9 -4.06 -10.62 34.87
N ALA A 10 -3.19 -10.38 33.88
CA ALA A 10 -2.30 -11.41 33.35
C ALA A 10 -1.35 -11.95 34.43
N ASP A 11 -1.10 -13.24 34.41
CA ASP A 11 -0.10 -13.88 35.25
C ASP A 11 1.33 -13.41 34.89
N GLN A 12 2.29 -13.73 35.75
CA GLN A 12 3.66 -13.26 35.54
C GLN A 12 4.32 -13.91 34.34
N ASP A 13 4.05 -15.18 34.07
CA ASP A 13 4.62 -15.91 32.95
C ASP A 13 4.15 -15.30 31.61
N THR A 14 2.88 -14.93 31.50
CA THR A 14 2.33 -14.20 30.35
C THR A 14 3.01 -12.85 30.16
N LYS A 15 3.19 -12.08 31.23
CA LYS A 15 3.88 -10.78 31.17
C LYS A 15 5.33 -10.93 30.72
N ASP A 16 6.06 -11.90 31.27
CA ASP A 16 7.45 -12.15 30.96
C ASP A 16 7.61 -12.62 29.50
N ALA A 17 6.72 -13.47 29.00
CA ALA A 17 6.70 -13.90 27.60
C ALA A 17 6.46 -12.73 26.64
N LEU A 18 5.50 -11.84 26.94
CA LEU A 18 5.24 -10.64 26.17
C LEU A 18 6.45 -9.69 26.15
N LEU A 19 7.04 -9.43 27.32
CA LEU A 19 8.21 -8.56 27.41
C LEU A 19 9.42 -9.14 26.69
N TYR A 20 9.61 -10.46 26.77
CA TYR A 20 10.66 -11.15 26.05
C TYR A 20 10.46 -11.00 24.52
N GLY A 21 9.26 -11.31 24.01
CA GLY A 21 8.94 -11.22 22.60
C GLY A 21 9.07 -9.78 22.05
N ILE A 22 8.72 -8.75 22.85
CA ILE A 22 8.93 -7.35 22.49
C ILE A 22 10.43 -7.02 22.41
N LYS A 23 11.21 -7.46 23.38
CA LYS A 23 12.66 -7.20 23.43
C LYS A 23 13.42 -7.93 22.32
N SER A 24 13.02 -9.15 21.97
CA SER A 24 13.63 -9.94 20.90
C SER A 24 13.21 -9.46 19.49
N GLY A 25 12.18 -8.61 19.37
CA GLY A 25 11.62 -8.16 18.11
C GLY A 25 10.61 -9.12 17.48
N ASP A 26 10.22 -10.18 18.18
CA ASP A 26 9.22 -11.15 17.71
C ASP A 26 7.79 -10.63 17.84
N ILE A 27 7.56 -9.69 18.76
CA ILE A 27 6.27 -9.03 18.99
C ILE A 27 6.38 -7.56 18.65
N TRP A 28 5.57 -7.13 17.69
CA TRP A 28 5.43 -5.74 17.30
C TRP A 28 4.19 -5.12 17.93
N LEU A 29 4.37 -3.93 18.51
CA LEU A 29 3.29 -3.20 19.15
C LEU A 29 2.67 -2.22 18.15
N ASN A 30 1.37 -2.33 17.96
CA ASN A 30 0.58 -1.39 17.18
C ASN A 30 -0.40 -0.65 18.09
N LYS A 31 -0.52 0.67 17.91
CA LYS A 31 -1.48 1.47 18.67
C LYS A 31 -2.90 1.08 18.32
N ILE A 32 -3.74 0.95 19.34
CA ILE A 32 -5.19 0.80 19.16
C ILE A 32 -5.75 2.03 18.48
N LYS A 33 -6.54 1.83 17.40
CA LYS A 33 -7.18 2.86 16.61
C LYS A 33 -8.65 2.58 16.43
N PHE A 34 -9.42 3.63 16.27
CA PHE A 34 -10.85 3.59 15.99
C PHE A 34 -11.14 4.47 14.78
N ASP A 35 -12.18 4.11 14.02
CA ASP A 35 -12.74 4.97 12.99
C ASP A 35 -13.54 6.13 13.61
N PRO A 36 -14.01 7.11 12.81
CA PRO A 36 -14.84 8.19 13.33
C PRO A 36 -16.15 7.74 13.97
N GLU A 37 -16.65 6.57 13.59
CA GLU A 37 -17.86 5.93 14.11
C GLU A 37 -17.61 5.15 15.42
N GLY A 38 -16.36 5.05 15.85
CA GLY A 38 -15.95 4.37 17.09
C GLY A 38 -15.72 2.86 16.94
N ASN A 39 -15.68 2.33 15.72
CA ASN A 39 -15.35 0.93 15.50
C ASN A 39 -13.83 0.71 15.53
N ARG A 40 -13.42 -0.43 16.09
CA ARG A 40 -12.01 -0.81 16.18
C ARG A 40 -11.42 -1.03 14.79
N ILE A 41 -10.29 -0.39 14.50
CA ILE A 41 -9.50 -0.59 13.28
C ILE A 41 -8.25 -1.41 13.61
N TYR A 42 -7.95 -2.38 12.77
CA TYR A 42 -6.77 -3.23 12.85
C TYR A 42 -5.79 -2.89 11.75
N GLY A 43 -4.51 -3.16 11.93
CA GLY A 43 -3.49 -3.11 10.90
C GLY A 43 -3.22 -4.50 10.31
N ASN A 44 -2.75 -4.57 9.06
CA ASN A 44 -2.09 -5.76 8.56
C ASN A 44 -0.67 -5.89 9.16
N VAL A 45 0.03 -6.98 8.86
CA VAL A 45 1.38 -7.25 9.41
C VAL A 45 2.37 -6.13 9.08
N CYS A 46 2.33 -5.60 7.87
CA CYS A 46 3.24 -4.55 7.40
C CYS A 46 2.74 -3.12 7.70
N LEU A 47 1.57 -2.96 8.29
CA LEU A 47 0.96 -1.71 8.77
C LEU A 47 0.60 -0.67 7.69
N GLU A 48 0.62 -1.03 6.41
CA GLU A 48 0.22 -0.13 5.32
C GLU A 48 -1.29 -0.08 5.09
N VAL A 49 -2.05 -1.03 5.63
CA VAL A 49 -3.51 -1.10 5.46
C VAL A 49 -4.20 -1.10 6.82
N TYR A 50 -5.26 -0.30 6.94
CA TYR A 50 -6.19 -0.35 8.06
C TYR A 50 -7.41 -1.20 7.69
N LEU A 51 -7.71 -2.18 8.51
CA LEU A 51 -8.74 -3.18 8.27
C LEU A 51 -9.80 -3.15 9.37
N PRO A 52 -11.09 -3.32 9.02
CA PRO A 52 -12.09 -3.70 10.01
C PRO A 52 -11.81 -5.13 10.50
N SER A 53 -12.44 -5.53 11.61
CA SER A 53 -12.40 -6.93 12.03
C SER A 53 -12.88 -7.84 10.90
N ARG A 54 -12.15 -8.89 10.62
CA ARG A 54 -12.39 -9.85 9.52
C ARG A 54 -12.28 -9.26 8.10
N GLY A 55 -11.67 -8.08 7.96
CA GLY A 55 -11.33 -7.50 6.66
C GLY A 55 -10.19 -8.26 5.96
N THR A 56 -10.12 -8.16 4.65
CA THR A 56 -9.07 -8.76 3.82
C THR A 56 -8.04 -7.74 3.36
N CYS A 57 -6.76 -8.13 3.38
CA CYS A 57 -5.65 -7.31 2.87
C CYS A 57 -5.34 -7.75 1.44
N LEU A 58 -6.04 -7.18 0.46
CA LEU A 58 -5.85 -7.49 -0.95
C LEU A 58 -5.00 -6.41 -1.62
N LEU A 59 -3.81 -6.80 -2.07
CA LEU A 59 -2.80 -5.88 -2.60
C LEU A 59 -2.37 -6.26 -4.01
N GLN A 60 -2.07 -5.24 -4.82
CA GLN A 60 -1.39 -5.35 -6.10
C GLN A 60 -0.43 -4.17 -6.27
N HIS A 61 0.69 -4.38 -6.98
CA HIS A 61 1.69 -3.33 -7.17
C HIS A 61 2.09 -3.22 -8.64
N VAL A 62 2.10 -1.99 -9.14
CA VAL A 62 2.64 -1.66 -10.46
C VAL A 62 4.16 -1.60 -10.38
N ASN A 63 4.84 -2.32 -11.27
CA ASN A 63 6.29 -2.21 -11.42
C ASN A 63 6.64 -1.01 -12.29
N LEU A 64 6.90 0.14 -11.67
CA LEU A 64 7.29 1.37 -12.38
C LEU A 64 8.58 1.20 -13.17
N GLY A 65 9.52 0.38 -12.70
CA GLY A 65 10.76 0.10 -13.42
C GLY A 65 10.54 -0.53 -14.80
N ALA A 66 9.40 -1.19 -15.01
CA ALA A 66 9.01 -1.79 -16.29
C ALA A 66 8.04 -0.91 -17.11
N CYS A 67 7.76 0.31 -16.67
CA CYS A 67 6.91 1.27 -17.37
C CYS A 67 7.73 2.38 -18.02
N THR A 68 7.27 2.88 -19.16
CA THR A 68 7.64 4.21 -19.68
C THR A 68 6.64 5.25 -19.15
N LEU A 69 6.86 6.53 -19.47
CA LEU A 69 5.89 7.59 -19.14
C LEU A 69 4.52 7.34 -19.75
N ASP A 70 4.50 6.81 -20.97
CA ASP A 70 3.27 6.56 -21.74
C ASP A 70 2.50 5.33 -21.23
N ASP A 71 3.19 4.37 -20.58
CA ASP A 71 2.59 3.14 -20.04
C ASP A 71 1.88 3.35 -18.69
N LEU A 72 2.23 4.39 -17.94
CA LEU A 72 1.81 4.55 -16.53
C LEU A 72 0.30 4.53 -16.38
N GLN A 73 -0.43 5.26 -17.21
CA GLN A 73 -1.88 5.34 -17.11
C GLN A 73 -2.53 3.97 -17.34
N GLU A 74 -2.14 3.27 -18.41
CA GLU A 74 -2.66 1.93 -18.70
C GLU A 74 -2.30 0.92 -17.62
N ALA A 75 -1.05 0.94 -17.12
CA ALA A 75 -0.59 0.06 -16.06
C ALA A 75 -1.40 0.21 -14.76
N PHE A 76 -1.62 1.44 -14.31
CA PHE A 76 -2.39 1.72 -13.09
C PHE A 76 -3.88 1.42 -13.24
N THR A 77 -4.48 1.79 -14.35
CA THR A 77 -5.92 1.53 -14.61
C THR A 77 -6.20 0.04 -14.78
N THR A 78 -5.35 -0.68 -15.49
CA THR A 78 -5.43 -2.14 -15.62
C THR A 78 -5.26 -2.83 -14.27
N ALA A 79 -4.25 -2.46 -13.50
CA ALA A 79 -4.00 -3.04 -12.20
C ALA A 79 -5.17 -2.78 -11.22
N MET A 80 -5.73 -1.57 -11.20
CA MET A 80 -6.90 -1.27 -10.36
C MET A 80 -8.13 -2.07 -10.78
N SER A 81 -8.39 -2.17 -12.09
CA SER A 81 -9.51 -2.97 -12.61
C SER A 81 -9.40 -4.43 -12.21
N GLN A 82 -8.21 -5.02 -12.38
CA GLN A 82 -7.95 -6.42 -11.99
C GLN A 82 -8.09 -6.62 -10.48
N LEU A 83 -7.63 -5.66 -9.68
CA LEU A 83 -7.70 -5.72 -8.23
C LEU A 83 -9.15 -5.63 -7.73
N CYS A 84 -9.97 -4.76 -8.30
CA CYS A 84 -11.40 -4.66 -8.01
C CYS A 84 -12.16 -5.91 -8.44
N ASP A 85 -11.85 -6.48 -9.60
CA ASP A 85 -12.45 -7.73 -10.08
C ASP A 85 -12.07 -8.90 -9.16
N LEU A 86 -10.81 -9.01 -8.76
CA LEU A 86 -10.36 -10.02 -7.80
C LEU A 86 -11.06 -9.86 -6.44
N HIS A 87 -11.21 -8.63 -5.94
CA HIS A 87 -11.93 -8.34 -4.72
C HIS A 87 -13.37 -8.83 -4.78
N GLY A 88 -14.08 -8.57 -5.88
CA GLY A 88 -15.46 -9.03 -6.08
C GLY A 88 -15.61 -10.57 -6.11
N ARG A 89 -14.53 -11.30 -6.40
CA ARG A 89 -14.51 -12.77 -6.44
C ARG A 89 -14.05 -13.42 -5.15
N THR A 90 -13.64 -12.67 -4.14
CA THR A 90 -13.25 -13.23 -2.85
C THR A 90 -14.47 -13.76 -2.10
N GLY A 91 -14.96 -14.90 -2.52
CA GLY A 91 -16.21 -15.55 -2.08
C GLY A 91 -16.13 -16.16 -0.68
N VAL A 92 -15.70 -15.41 0.31
CA VAL A 92 -15.53 -15.87 1.71
C VAL A 92 -16.77 -15.66 2.58
N GLY A 93 -17.88 -15.17 1.99
CA GLY A 93 -19.06 -14.72 2.73
C GLY A 93 -19.81 -15.79 3.53
N GLU A 94 -19.74 -17.06 3.14
CA GLU A 94 -20.48 -18.13 3.81
C GLU A 94 -19.76 -18.73 5.02
N SER A 95 -18.42 -18.64 5.08
CA SER A 95 -17.64 -19.17 6.21
C SER A 95 -17.78 -18.33 7.48
N GLY A 96 -18.15 -17.06 7.35
CA GLY A 96 -18.18 -16.09 8.44
C GLY A 96 -16.77 -15.69 8.98
N GLU A 97 -15.70 -16.22 8.40
CA GLU A 97 -14.33 -15.90 8.80
C GLU A 97 -13.91 -14.51 8.32
N TYR A 98 -14.39 -14.09 7.13
CA TYR A 98 -14.11 -12.81 6.53
C TYR A 98 -15.38 -12.03 6.20
N LEU A 99 -15.25 -10.72 6.08
CA LEU A 99 -16.33 -9.87 5.59
C LEU A 99 -16.57 -10.12 4.10
N THR A 100 -17.83 -10.00 3.69
CA THR A 100 -18.16 -10.05 2.27
C THR A 100 -17.63 -8.85 1.51
N PRO A 101 -17.33 -8.94 0.21
CA PRO A 101 -16.86 -7.82 -0.60
C PRO A 101 -17.78 -6.58 -0.57
N SER A 102 -19.10 -6.79 -0.40
CA SER A 102 -20.07 -5.69 -0.29
C SER A 102 -19.95 -4.89 1.01
N VAL A 103 -19.31 -5.44 2.04
CA VAL A 103 -19.08 -4.80 3.33
C VAL A 103 -17.64 -4.30 3.43
N ASP A 104 -16.66 -5.16 3.11
CA ASP A 104 -15.22 -4.83 3.12
C ASP A 104 -14.81 -4.24 1.76
N ARG A 105 -15.17 -3.00 1.50
CA ARG A 105 -14.94 -2.29 0.25
C ARG A 105 -13.58 -1.60 0.23
N GLN A 106 -12.51 -2.39 0.26
CA GLN A 106 -11.15 -1.87 0.22
C GLN A 106 -10.19 -2.79 -0.52
N VAL A 107 -9.25 -2.17 -1.21
CA VAL A 107 -8.13 -2.81 -1.88
C VAL A 107 -6.89 -1.94 -1.67
N GLY A 108 -5.71 -2.43 -2.01
CA GLY A 108 -4.46 -1.68 -1.90
C GLY A 108 -3.66 -1.76 -3.18
N LEU A 109 -3.86 -0.84 -4.11
CA LEU A 109 -2.97 -0.67 -5.26
C LEU A 109 -1.77 0.17 -4.83
N GLY A 110 -0.58 -0.37 -5.01
CA GLY A 110 0.69 0.31 -4.77
C GLY A 110 1.62 0.27 -5.98
N MET A 111 2.89 0.55 -5.73
CA MET A 111 3.94 0.55 -6.75
C MET A 111 5.26 0.05 -6.17
N LEU A 112 6.16 -0.35 -7.05
CA LEU A 112 7.55 -0.67 -6.75
C LEU A 112 8.43 -0.20 -7.90
N GLY A 113 9.75 -0.09 -7.69
CA GLY A 113 10.69 0.26 -8.74
C GLY A 113 10.71 1.75 -9.11
N LEU A 114 10.27 2.67 -8.24
CA LEU A 114 10.34 4.10 -8.48
C LEU A 114 11.78 4.56 -8.74
N SER A 115 12.75 4.07 -7.97
CA SER A 115 14.17 4.39 -8.19
C SER A 115 14.64 3.99 -9.60
N ASN A 116 14.22 2.81 -10.07
CA ASN A 116 14.54 2.34 -11.42
C ASN A 116 13.92 3.24 -12.50
N PHE A 117 12.66 3.62 -12.30
CA PHE A 117 11.94 4.53 -13.20
C PHE A 117 12.64 5.89 -13.29
N LEU A 118 12.90 6.54 -12.14
CA LEU A 118 13.54 7.85 -12.08
C LEU A 118 14.96 7.83 -12.67
N ARG A 119 15.73 6.77 -12.41
CA ARG A 119 17.07 6.59 -12.99
C ARG A 119 17.06 6.61 -14.51
N ARG A 120 16.08 5.99 -15.13
CA ARG A 120 15.94 5.96 -16.60
C ARG A 120 15.83 7.35 -17.22
N TYR A 121 15.12 8.25 -16.55
CA TYR A 121 14.92 9.62 -16.99
C TYR A 121 15.93 10.61 -16.38
N ASN A 122 16.96 10.08 -15.67
CA ASN A 122 17.96 10.90 -14.96
C ASN A 122 17.33 11.93 -14.00
N ILE A 123 16.26 11.53 -13.33
CA ILE A 123 15.53 12.35 -12.35
C ILE A 123 15.98 11.95 -10.94
N THR A 124 16.32 12.94 -10.11
CA THR A 124 16.60 12.69 -8.70
C THR A 124 15.31 12.59 -7.88
N TYR A 125 15.33 11.89 -6.74
CA TYR A 125 14.19 11.88 -5.81
C TYR A 125 13.78 13.27 -5.34
N LYS A 126 14.76 14.18 -5.17
CA LYS A 126 14.52 15.57 -4.79
C LYS A 126 13.72 16.29 -5.85
N ASP A 127 14.20 16.25 -7.11
CA ASP A 127 13.53 16.94 -8.22
C ASP A 127 12.13 16.39 -8.47
N PHE A 128 11.97 15.06 -8.36
CA PHE A 128 10.66 14.42 -8.48
C PHE A 128 9.71 14.82 -7.33
N GLY A 129 10.22 14.85 -6.08
CA GLY A 129 9.42 15.28 -4.94
C GLY A 129 8.99 16.75 -5.03
N GLU A 130 9.86 17.63 -5.53
CA GLU A 130 9.52 19.02 -5.80
C GLU A 130 8.47 19.16 -6.92
N ALA A 131 8.60 18.36 -7.99
CA ALA A 131 7.64 18.32 -9.08
C ALA A 131 6.26 17.82 -8.62
N LEU A 132 6.19 16.75 -7.82
CA LEU A 132 4.94 16.27 -7.22
C LEU A 132 4.29 17.32 -6.34
N ARG A 133 5.08 18.05 -5.55
CA ARG A 133 4.56 19.15 -4.73
C ARG A 133 3.93 20.25 -5.59
N LEU A 134 4.55 20.59 -6.73
CA LEU A 134 3.98 21.56 -7.67
C LEU A 134 2.67 21.06 -8.28
N VAL A 135 2.60 19.80 -8.72
CA VAL A 135 1.38 19.18 -9.25
C VAL A 135 0.24 19.27 -8.23
N ASN A 136 0.50 18.93 -6.96
CA ASN A 136 -0.49 19.06 -5.89
C ASN A 136 -0.98 20.51 -5.64
N LEU A 137 -0.23 21.50 -6.07
CA LEU A 137 -0.60 22.92 -6.02
C LEU A 137 -1.25 23.43 -7.32
N GLY A 138 -1.51 22.54 -8.28
CA GLY A 138 -2.07 22.88 -9.58
C GLY A 138 -1.06 23.49 -10.55
N HIS A 139 0.23 23.28 -10.31
CA HIS A 139 1.31 23.75 -11.18
C HIS A 139 2.07 22.54 -11.77
N SER A 140 2.85 22.78 -12.81
CA SER A 140 3.78 21.77 -13.36
C SER A 140 5.14 22.40 -13.62
N ALA A 141 6.21 21.63 -13.37
CA ALA A 141 7.54 22.02 -13.83
C ALA A 141 7.71 21.63 -15.31
N ASN A 142 8.32 22.51 -16.09
CA ASN A 142 8.53 22.27 -17.52
C ASN A 142 9.88 21.56 -17.75
N ASN A 143 10.03 20.38 -17.14
CA ASN A 143 11.22 19.53 -17.22
C ASN A 143 10.83 18.04 -17.10
N GLU A 144 11.80 17.14 -17.21
CA GLU A 144 11.61 15.67 -17.12
C GLU A 144 10.90 15.25 -15.81
N ALA A 145 11.30 15.85 -14.68
CA ALA A 145 10.67 15.55 -13.39
C ALA A 145 9.21 15.99 -13.36
N GLY A 146 8.90 17.16 -13.96
CA GLY A 146 7.52 17.64 -14.10
C GLY A 146 6.68 16.73 -14.98
N CYS A 147 7.22 16.29 -16.10
CA CYS A 147 6.53 15.34 -17.00
C CYS A 147 6.23 14.02 -16.25
N ALA A 148 7.21 13.48 -15.54
CA ALA A 148 7.05 12.25 -14.77
C ALA A 148 6.01 12.40 -13.65
N ALA A 149 6.04 13.51 -12.92
CA ALA A 149 5.09 13.80 -11.85
C ALA A 149 3.64 13.92 -12.37
N VAL A 150 3.44 14.64 -13.48
CA VAL A 150 2.12 14.79 -14.11
C VAL A 150 1.61 13.45 -14.63
N ALA A 151 2.46 12.67 -15.31
CA ALA A 151 2.07 11.36 -15.82
C ALA A 151 1.64 10.39 -14.70
N LEU A 152 2.37 10.36 -13.59
CA LEU A 152 2.01 9.56 -12.42
C LEU A 152 0.73 10.06 -11.76
N ASP A 153 0.55 11.37 -11.62
CA ASP A 153 -0.67 11.96 -11.05
C ASP A 153 -1.92 11.59 -11.86
N ILE A 154 -1.84 11.70 -13.18
CA ILE A 154 -2.92 11.28 -14.09
C ILE A 154 -3.21 9.79 -13.92
N ALA A 155 -2.17 8.95 -13.90
CA ALA A 155 -2.33 7.50 -13.74
C ALA A 155 -3.03 7.12 -12.44
N ILE A 156 -2.64 7.75 -11.33
CA ILE A 156 -3.26 7.54 -10.02
C ILE A 156 -4.70 8.08 -10.01
N PHE A 157 -4.94 9.24 -10.60
CA PHE A 157 -6.27 9.83 -10.69
C PHE A 157 -7.25 8.91 -11.45
N GLU A 158 -6.85 8.41 -12.61
CA GLU A 158 -7.67 7.51 -13.43
C GLU A 158 -7.92 6.16 -12.71
N ALA A 159 -6.90 5.60 -12.06
CA ALA A 159 -7.08 4.41 -11.24
C ALA A 159 -8.05 4.67 -10.06
N ALA A 160 -8.01 5.85 -9.45
CA ALA A 160 -8.94 6.24 -8.41
C ALA A 160 -10.39 6.34 -8.92
N GLN A 161 -10.61 6.76 -10.17
CA GLN A 161 -11.96 6.74 -10.76
C GLN A 161 -12.50 5.32 -10.89
N ILE A 162 -11.66 4.37 -11.35
CA ILE A 162 -12.04 2.95 -11.43
C ILE A 162 -12.40 2.40 -10.04
N ALA A 163 -11.60 2.70 -9.02
CA ALA A 163 -11.89 2.29 -7.65
C ALA A 163 -13.25 2.83 -7.17
N ARG A 164 -13.54 4.11 -7.42
CA ARG A 164 -14.84 4.73 -7.07
C ARG A 164 -16.00 4.08 -7.82
N GLN A 165 -15.84 3.77 -9.11
CA GLN A 165 -16.87 3.08 -9.90
C GLN A 165 -17.18 1.66 -9.38
N ASN A 166 -16.23 1.07 -8.65
CA ASN A 166 -16.39 -0.20 -7.97
C ASN A 166 -16.70 -0.06 -6.48
N ASP A 167 -17.16 1.11 -6.05
CA ASP A 167 -17.56 1.41 -4.67
C ASP A 167 -16.46 1.21 -3.62
N MET A 168 -15.17 1.27 -3.99
CA MET A 168 -14.07 1.14 -3.04
C MET A 168 -13.97 2.37 -2.15
N VAL A 169 -13.97 2.18 -0.84
CA VAL A 169 -13.79 3.23 0.17
C VAL A 169 -12.31 3.57 0.34
N ARG A 170 -11.45 2.56 0.21
CA ARG A 170 -9.98 2.72 0.20
C ARG A 170 -9.40 1.88 -0.93
N ALA A 171 -8.44 2.44 -1.66
CA ALA A 171 -7.99 1.82 -2.90
C ALA A 171 -6.46 1.76 -3.07
N PHE A 172 -5.69 2.50 -2.28
CA PHE A 172 -4.24 2.59 -2.44
C PHE A 172 -3.50 2.24 -1.16
N ALA A 173 -2.41 1.49 -1.32
CA ALA A 173 -1.48 1.18 -0.24
C ALA A 173 -0.10 0.85 -0.82
N ILE A 174 0.96 1.38 -0.23
CA ILE A 174 2.33 1.05 -0.61
C ILE A 174 2.87 0.05 0.42
N ALA A 175 2.93 -1.21 0.01
CA ALA A 175 3.48 -2.29 0.83
C ALA A 175 5.01 -2.40 0.66
N PRO A 176 5.71 -3.05 1.59
CA PRO A 176 7.16 -3.29 1.47
C PRO A 176 7.56 -4.07 0.21
N THR A 177 6.75 -5.00 -0.26
CA THR A 177 6.93 -5.78 -1.51
C THR A 177 8.33 -6.40 -1.71
N ALA A 178 9.09 -6.65 -0.64
CA ALA A 178 10.50 -7.02 -0.71
C ALA A 178 10.77 -8.16 -1.70
N SER A 179 10.09 -9.31 -1.55
CA SER A 179 10.30 -10.46 -2.44
C SER A 179 9.80 -10.22 -3.87
N CYS A 180 8.72 -9.46 -4.03
CA CYS A 180 8.20 -9.09 -5.35
C CYS A 180 9.17 -8.16 -6.08
N SER A 181 9.68 -7.13 -5.41
CA SER A 181 10.64 -6.19 -6.01
C SER A 181 11.94 -6.90 -6.42
N TYR A 182 12.49 -7.77 -5.58
CA TYR A 182 13.72 -8.50 -5.89
C TYR A 182 13.59 -9.48 -7.07
N ARG A 183 12.40 -9.98 -7.34
CA ARG A 183 12.09 -10.83 -8.51
C ARG A 183 11.75 -10.02 -9.75
N SER A 184 11.32 -8.78 -9.59
CA SER A 184 10.97 -7.89 -10.68
C SER A 184 12.21 -7.32 -11.36
N ARG A 185 12.09 -7.08 -12.66
CA ARG A 185 13.14 -6.42 -13.46
C ARG A 185 12.58 -5.15 -14.07
N ASP A 186 13.43 -4.15 -14.19
CA ASP A 186 13.14 -2.98 -15.00
C ASP A 186 13.37 -3.28 -16.50
N LEU A 187 13.09 -2.30 -17.36
CA LEU A 187 13.26 -2.44 -18.82
C LEU A 187 14.73 -2.66 -19.24
N ASP A 188 15.69 -2.30 -18.37
CA ASP A 188 17.12 -2.50 -18.61
C ASP A 188 17.65 -3.81 -18.01
N GLY A 189 16.76 -4.61 -17.38
CA GLY A 189 17.10 -5.90 -16.78
C GLY A 189 17.65 -5.82 -15.35
N PHE A 190 17.66 -4.64 -14.71
CA PHE A 190 18.08 -4.49 -13.33
C PHE A 190 16.96 -4.87 -12.36
N THR A 191 17.34 -5.36 -11.19
CA THR A 191 16.40 -5.63 -10.10
C THR A 191 15.71 -4.34 -9.66
N CYS A 192 14.39 -4.41 -9.47
CA CYS A 192 13.61 -3.29 -8.97
C CYS A 192 13.79 -3.11 -7.46
N THR A 193 13.67 -1.88 -7.00
CA THR A 193 13.70 -1.52 -5.59
C THR A 193 12.31 -1.56 -4.98
N PRO A 194 12.17 -1.96 -3.70
CA PRO A 194 10.95 -1.71 -2.94
C PRO A 194 10.86 -0.22 -2.56
N GLU A 195 9.64 0.30 -2.40
CA GLU A 195 9.45 1.71 -1.99
C GLU A 195 9.60 1.91 -0.49
N ILE A 196 9.38 0.86 0.29
CA ILE A 196 9.55 0.87 1.73
C ILE A 196 10.65 -0.12 2.09
N ALA A 197 11.75 0.39 2.63
CA ALA A 197 12.80 -0.44 3.21
C ALA A 197 12.48 -0.74 4.67
N PRO A 198 12.70 -1.99 5.15
CA PRO A 198 12.63 -2.26 6.56
C PRO A 198 13.72 -1.46 7.29
N PRO A 199 13.48 -1.02 8.52
CA PRO A 199 14.51 -0.42 9.34
C PRO A 199 15.65 -1.43 9.54
N ILE A 200 16.87 -0.96 9.35
CA ILE A 200 18.10 -1.75 9.56
C ILE A 200 18.52 -1.60 11.01
#